data_01b4f65479bb908ad64c0e95c5a897ef
#
_entry.id   01b4f65479bb908ad64c0e95c5a897ef
#
_cell.length_a   1.000
_cell.length_b   1.000
_cell.length_c   1.000
_cell.angle_alpha   90.00
_cell.angle_beta   90.00
_cell.angle_gamma   90.00
#
_symmetry.space_group_name_H-M   'P 1'
#
loop_
_entity.id
_entity.type
_entity.pdbx_description
1 polymer ?
#
loop_
_entity_poly.entity_id
_entity_poly.type
_entity_poly.pdbx_seq_one_letter_code
_entity_poly.pdbx_strand_id
1 'polypeptide(L)'
;MTKPVQFDVHSPPQSDIIGTNNMNAESFLKQRLVCVAVIDKPEDAVPLAEALLAGGLDCMEVTFRTPGAAESIRRIRQNLPQIFIGAGTLLEPCQVQQAADAGAQFGVSPGLNELVLNTAATCGIPFFPGVMTPTEVSLALNLKCNCLKFFPAEAAGGVTMLKALIGPFGHTGLQFVPTGGITAATLVNYLAVPQVAAVGGSWMAERKLVAEKSWDKITALTAEAMKLIAVAQKQN
;
A
#
# COMPACT_ATOMS: atom_id res chain seq x y z
N MET A 1 -10.42 -54.19 12.16
CA MET A 1 -11.08 -53.17 11.31
C MET A 1 -11.27 -51.93 12.15
N THR A 2 -10.36 -51.01 12.08
CA THR A 2 -10.38 -49.73 12.79
C THR A 2 -11.18 -48.72 11.96
N LYS A 3 -12.23 -48.13 12.54
CA LYS A 3 -13.01 -47.07 11.91
C LYS A 3 -12.13 -45.83 11.69
N PRO A 4 -12.26 -45.12 10.56
CA PRO A 4 -11.54 -43.85 10.36
C PRO A 4 -12.07 -42.79 11.35
N VAL A 5 -11.15 -42.05 11.96
CA VAL A 5 -11.46 -40.89 12.80
C VAL A 5 -11.93 -39.76 11.86
N GLN A 6 -13.20 -39.40 11.94
CA GLN A 6 -13.77 -38.24 11.31
C GLN A 6 -13.35 -37.00 12.11
N PHE A 7 -12.50 -36.14 11.52
CA PHE A 7 -12.26 -34.80 12.08
C PHE A 7 -13.41 -33.90 11.66
N ASP A 8 -14.25 -33.58 12.59
CA ASP A 8 -15.31 -32.58 12.43
C ASP A 8 -14.68 -31.21 12.51
N VAL A 9 -14.31 -30.63 11.35
CA VAL A 9 -13.80 -29.28 11.24
C VAL A 9 -15.01 -28.35 11.31
N HIS A 10 -15.40 -27.97 12.52
CA HIS A 10 -16.32 -26.88 12.72
C HIS A 10 -15.66 -25.59 12.21
N SER A 11 -15.95 -25.24 10.97
CA SER A 11 -15.67 -23.89 10.47
C SER A 11 -16.56 -22.92 11.25
N PRO A 12 -16.01 -21.85 11.85
CA PRO A 12 -16.84 -20.80 12.41
C PRO A 12 -17.70 -20.18 11.30
N PRO A 13 -18.88 -19.62 11.62
CA PRO A 13 -19.76 -19.03 10.63
C PRO A 13 -19.00 -17.95 9.87
N GLN A 14 -18.88 -18.14 8.56
CA GLN A 14 -18.36 -17.13 7.63
C GLN A 14 -19.39 -15.99 7.59
N SER A 15 -19.23 -15.00 8.47
CA SER A 15 -19.84 -13.70 8.23
C SER A 15 -19.13 -13.07 7.04
N ASP A 16 -19.90 -12.54 6.09
CA ASP A 16 -19.46 -11.83 4.89
C ASP A 16 -18.69 -10.53 5.25
N ILE A 17 -17.54 -10.67 5.93
CA ILE A 17 -16.78 -9.55 6.49
C ILE A 17 -15.92 -8.81 5.42
N ILE A 18 -15.83 -9.34 4.18
CA ILE A 18 -14.84 -8.84 3.20
C ILE A 18 -15.50 -8.34 1.89
N GLY A 19 -16.64 -7.65 2.00
CA GLY A 19 -17.32 -7.04 0.84
C GLY A 19 -16.78 -5.68 0.38
N THR A 20 -15.74 -5.10 1.01
CA THR A 20 -15.37 -3.69 0.82
C THR A 20 -14.05 -3.45 0.04
N ASN A 21 -13.31 -4.48 -0.35
CA ASN A 21 -12.03 -4.30 -1.04
C ASN A 21 -12.13 -3.78 -2.49
N ASN A 22 -13.32 -3.76 -3.11
CA ASN A 22 -13.44 -3.37 -4.52
C ASN A 22 -13.55 -1.85 -4.79
N MET A 23 -13.95 -1.04 -3.81
CA MET A 23 -14.27 0.38 -4.11
C MET A 23 -13.08 1.34 -4.13
N ASN A 24 -11.92 0.99 -3.56
CA ASN A 24 -10.78 1.91 -3.48
C ASN A 24 -9.53 1.49 -4.25
N ALA A 25 -9.50 0.31 -4.87
CA ALA A 25 -8.45 -0.06 -5.81
C ALA A 25 -8.38 0.91 -7.00
N GLU A 26 -9.51 1.48 -7.42
CA GLU A 26 -9.59 2.44 -8.52
C GLU A 26 -8.77 3.71 -8.27
N SER A 27 -8.71 4.21 -7.03
CA SER A 27 -7.90 5.40 -6.71
C SER A 27 -6.40 5.11 -6.84
N PHE A 28 -5.94 3.90 -6.46
CA PHE A 28 -4.57 3.46 -6.72
C PHE A 28 -4.30 3.30 -8.22
N LEU A 29 -5.25 2.74 -8.95
CA LEU A 29 -5.12 2.52 -10.39
C LEU A 29 -4.98 3.83 -11.17
N LYS A 30 -5.62 4.90 -10.71
CA LYS A 30 -5.60 6.21 -11.39
C LYS A 30 -4.20 6.82 -11.44
N GLN A 31 -3.47 6.85 -10.31
CA GLN A 31 -2.15 7.48 -10.23
C GLN A 31 -1.00 6.50 -10.48
N ARG A 32 -1.23 5.20 -10.25
CA ARG A 32 -0.25 4.12 -10.38
C ARG A 32 1.01 4.30 -9.53
N LEU A 33 1.01 5.28 -8.62
CA LEU A 33 2.10 5.58 -7.70
C LEU A 33 1.54 5.98 -6.34
N VAL A 34 2.16 5.49 -5.29
CA VAL A 34 1.90 5.86 -3.89
C VAL A 34 3.19 6.37 -3.28
N CYS A 35 3.20 7.60 -2.80
CA CYS A 35 4.34 8.11 -2.03
C CYS A 35 4.34 7.49 -0.64
N VAL A 36 5.38 6.72 -0.29
CA VAL A 36 5.55 6.14 1.05
C VAL A 36 6.44 7.06 1.89
N ALA A 37 5.85 7.71 2.89
CA ALA A 37 6.51 8.73 3.68
C ALA A 37 6.73 8.31 5.15
N VAL A 38 7.88 8.69 5.69
CA VAL A 38 8.16 8.69 7.13
C VAL A 38 8.17 10.14 7.60
N ILE A 39 7.23 10.52 8.46
CA ILE A 39 7.08 11.88 8.97
C ILE A 39 7.44 11.88 10.46
N ASP A 40 8.51 12.55 10.83
CA ASP A 40 8.97 12.62 12.21
C ASP A 40 8.18 13.66 13.02
N LYS A 41 7.83 14.77 12.38
CA LYS A 41 7.13 15.88 12.99
C LYS A 41 5.80 16.12 12.27
N PRO A 42 4.65 16.03 12.96
CA PRO A 42 3.34 16.21 12.32
C PRO A 42 3.14 17.57 11.62
N GLU A 43 3.89 18.60 12.01
CA GLU A 43 3.87 19.89 11.33
C GLU A 43 4.40 19.86 9.89
N ASP A 44 5.23 18.88 9.54
CA ASP A 44 5.77 18.71 8.19
C ASP A 44 4.80 17.96 7.25
N ALA A 45 3.69 17.42 7.79
CA ALA A 45 2.77 16.56 7.06
C ALA A 45 2.04 17.31 5.93
N VAL A 46 1.47 18.48 6.23
CA VAL A 46 0.73 19.29 5.24
C VAL A 46 1.69 19.85 4.17
N PRO A 47 2.82 20.47 4.52
CA PRO A 47 3.78 20.93 3.51
C PRO A 47 4.31 19.82 2.60
N LEU A 48 4.55 18.61 3.13
CA LEU A 48 4.92 17.46 2.31
C LEU A 48 3.82 17.10 1.30
N ALA A 49 2.58 17.01 1.77
CA ALA A 49 1.45 16.66 0.92
C ALA A 49 1.19 17.74 -0.16
N GLU A 50 1.36 19.02 0.16
CA GLU A 50 1.31 20.12 -0.81
C GLU A 50 2.40 19.99 -1.87
N ALA A 51 3.63 19.62 -1.49
CA ALA A 51 4.72 19.40 -2.43
C ALA A 51 4.45 18.22 -3.37
N LEU A 52 3.84 17.13 -2.88
CA LEU A 52 3.42 16.00 -3.71
C LEU A 52 2.32 16.41 -4.71
N LEU A 53 1.31 17.15 -4.24
CA LEU A 53 0.25 17.69 -5.11
C LEU A 53 0.80 18.62 -6.19
N ALA A 54 1.71 19.52 -5.85
CA ALA A 54 2.37 20.39 -6.81
C ALA A 54 3.16 19.60 -7.87
N GLY A 55 3.68 18.42 -7.50
CA GLY A 55 4.32 17.46 -8.42
C GLY A 55 3.34 16.60 -9.21
N GLY A 56 2.01 16.70 -8.95
CA GLY A 56 0.97 15.96 -9.65
C GLY A 56 0.55 14.64 -9.01
N LEU A 57 0.98 14.35 -7.79
CA LEU A 57 0.63 13.13 -7.06
C LEU A 57 -0.32 13.42 -5.89
N ASP A 58 -1.51 12.81 -5.91
CA ASP A 58 -2.55 12.97 -4.89
C ASP A 58 -2.72 11.71 -4.00
N CYS A 59 -1.79 10.76 -4.03
CA CYS A 59 -1.84 9.52 -3.25
C CYS A 59 -0.58 9.33 -2.40
N MET A 60 -0.76 9.15 -1.09
CA MET A 60 0.36 8.90 -0.18
C MET A 60 0.01 7.98 0.99
N GLU A 61 1.04 7.28 1.50
CA GLU A 61 1.05 6.42 2.67
C GLU A 61 1.92 7.06 3.76
N VAL A 62 1.36 7.38 4.93
CA VAL A 62 2.15 7.76 6.12
C VAL A 62 2.40 6.52 6.95
N THR A 63 3.67 6.20 7.19
CA THR A 63 4.04 4.98 7.91
C THR A 63 3.96 5.15 9.43
N PHE A 64 3.38 4.17 10.14
CA PHE A 64 3.32 4.11 11.61
C PHE A 64 4.65 3.71 12.25
N ARG A 65 5.73 4.28 11.72
CA ARG A 65 7.11 4.14 12.26
C ARG A 65 7.50 5.28 13.18
N THR A 66 6.62 6.27 13.36
CA THR A 66 6.82 7.42 14.24
C THR A 66 5.58 7.64 15.10
N PRO A 67 5.72 8.17 16.31
CA PRO A 67 4.57 8.47 17.18
C PRO A 67 3.59 9.49 16.58
N GLY A 68 4.07 10.35 15.67
CA GLY A 68 3.28 11.41 15.03
C GLY A 68 2.47 10.97 13.82
N ALA A 69 2.47 9.67 13.44
CA ALA A 69 1.85 9.20 12.20
C ALA A 69 0.35 9.48 12.12
N ALA A 70 -0.42 9.13 13.17
CA ALA A 70 -1.86 9.37 13.21
C ALA A 70 -2.20 10.87 13.14
N GLU A 71 -1.46 11.71 13.87
CA GLU A 71 -1.65 13.17 13.83
C GLU A 71 -1.29 13.75 12.45
N SER A 72 -0.26 13.22 11.79
CA SER A 72 0.11 13.61 10.42
C SER A 72 -1.04 13.32 9.44
N ILE A 73 -1.65 12.13 9.51
CA ILE A 73 -2.81 11.76 8.70
C ILE A 73 -3.97 12.70 8.96
N ARG A 74 -4.30 12.97 10.22
CA ARG A 74 -5.41 13.85 10.60
C ARG A 74 -5.23 15.25 10.02
N ARG A 75 -4.03 15.83 10.11
CA ARG A 75 -3.72 17.14 9.56
C ARG A 75 -3.87 17.18 8.04
N ILE A 76 -3.37 16.19 7.33
CA ILE A 76 -3.53 16.11 5.88
C ILE A 76 -5.01 16.00 5.51
N ARG A 77 -5.77 15.12 6.16
CA ARG A 77 -7.22 14.97 5.91
C ARG A 77 -8.01 16.25 6.11
N GLN A 78 -7.67 17.05 7.12
CA GLN A 78 -8.37 18.29 7.44
C GLN A 78 -8.04 19.43 6.48
N ASN A 79 -6.78 19.53 6.02
CA ASN A 79 -6.30 20.64 5.20
C ASN A 79 -6.31 20.35 3.70
N LEU A 80 -6.14 19.09 3.29
CA LEU A 80 -5.98 18.69 1.91
C LEU A 80 -6.89 17.47 1.58
N PRO A 81 -8.22 17.67 1.55
CA PRO A 81 -9.19 16.58 1.38
C PRO A 81 -9.07 15.86 0.02
N GLN A 82 -8.40 16.47 -0.96
CA GLN A 82 -8.12 15.89 -2.28
C GLN A 82 -7.01 14.82 -2.26
N ILE A 83 -6.17 14.77 -1.20
CA ILE A 83 -5.18 13.72 -1.02
C ILE A 83 -5.86 12.41 -0.62
N PHE A 84 -5.61 11.34 -1.38
CA PHE A 84 -5.94 9.98 -1.00
C PHE A 84 -4.87 9.46 -0.04
N ILE A 85 -5.14 9.58 1.27
CA ILE A 85 -4.18 9.31 2.34
C ILE A 85 -4.41 7.95 2.98
N GLY A 86 -3.33 7.17 3.12
CA GLY A 86 -3.34 5.90 3.81
C GLY A 86 -2.34 5.83 4.96
N ALA A 87 -2.48 4.77 5.74
CA ALA A 87 -1.60 4.43 6.84
C ALA A 87 -0.80 3.17 6.49
N GLY A 88 0.53 3.23 6.60
CA GLY A 88 1.41 2.09 6.35
C GLY A 88 2.15 1.61 7.59
N THR A 89 2.74 0.43 7.46
CA THR A 89 3.45 -0.25 8.56
C THR A 89 2.54 -0.51 9.76
N LEU A 90 1.29 -0.89 9.47
CA LEU A 90 0.32 -1.28 10.50
C LEU A 90 0.61 -2.73 10.92
N LEU A 91 1.11 -2.92 12.12
CA LEU A 91 1.56 -4.21 12.65
C LEU A 91 0.60 -4.78 13.70
N GLU A 92 -0.22 -3.92 14.30
CA GLU A 92 -1.11 -4.26 15.41
C GLU A 92 -2.53 -3.70 15.19
N PRO A 93 -3.56 -4.38 15.71
CA PRO A 93 -4.95 -3.91 15.65
C PRO A 93 -5.17 -2.49 16.16
N CYS A 94 -4.50 -2.09 17.25
CA CYS A 94 -4.63 -0.75 17.81
C CYS A 94 -4.12 0.35 16.85
N GLN A 95 -3.10 0.07 16.04
CA GLN A 95 -2.61 1.00 15.03
C GLN A 95 -3.63 1.17 13.88
N VAL A 96 -4.34 0.11 13.51
CA VAL A 96 -5.43 0.19 12.53
C VAL A 96 -6.54 1.09 13.03
N GLN A 97 -6.97 0.94 14.28
CA GLN A 97 -7.97 1.82 14.88
C GLN A 97 -7.51 3.26 14.91
N GLN A 98 -6.27 3.54 15.34
CA GLN A 98 -5.69 4.88 15.34
C GLN A 98 -5.65 5.50 13.93
N ALA A 99 -5.33 4.71 12.91
CA ALA A 99 -5.32 5.15 11.53
C ALA A 99 -6.74 5.51 11.04
N ALA A 100 -7.74 4.67 11.36
CA ALA A 100 -9.15 4.92 11.06
C ALA A 100 -9.63 6.22 11.70
N ASP A 101 -9.40 6.38 13.01
CA ASP A 101 -9.80 7.56 13.78
C ASP A 101 -9.10 8.85 13.28
N ALA A 102 -7.91 8.71 12.70
CA ALA A 102 -7.20 9.81 12.05
C ALA A 102 -7.73 10.13 10.65
N GLY A 103 -8.60 9.29 10.08
CA GLY A 103 -9.20 9.48 8.76
C GLY A 103 -8.38 8.86 7.61
N ALA A 104 -7.55 7.85 7.88
CA ALA A 104 -6.92 7.07 6.82
C ALA A 104 -7.96 6.41 5.91
N GLN A 105 -7.76 6.47 4.61
CA GLN A 105 -8.67 5.95 3.60
C GLN A 105 -8.27 4.54 3.13
N PHE A 106 -7.07 4.09 3.48
CA PHE A 106 -6.58 2.74 3.29
C PHE A 106 -5.49 2.40 4.31
N GLY A 107 -5.28 1.10 4.53
CA GLY A 107 -4.25 0.57 5.41
C GLY A 107 -3.29 -0.37 4.66
N VAL A 108 -2.04 -0.40 5.08
CA VAL A 108 -0.99 -1.25 4.49
C VAL A 108 -0.11 -1.84 5.58
N SER A 109 0.25 -3.11 5.46
CA SER A 109 1.23 -3.76 6.34
C SER A 109 2.42 -4.32 5.55
N PRO A 110 3.58 -4.52 6.19
CA PRO A 110 4.73 -5.16 5.55
C PRO A 110 4.55 -6.67 5.34
N GLY A 111 3.65 -7.31 6.07
CA GLY A 111 3.35 -8.73 6.02
C GLY A 111 1.87 -9.01 6.27
N LEU A 112 1.48 -10.26 6.10
CA LEU A 112 0.11 -10.74 6.32
C LEU A 112 -0.12 -11.02 7.82
N ASN A 113 -1.10 -10.34 8.41
CA ASN A 113 -1.56 -10.58 9.78
C ASN A 113 -3.09 -10.55 9.81
N GLU A 114 -3.69 -11.69 10.13
CA GLU A 114 -5.14 -11.87 10.11
C GLU A 114 -5.86 -10.96 11.12
N LEU A 115 -5.30 -10.75 12.32
CA LEU A 115 -5.89 -9.86 13.32
C LEU A 115 -5.94 -8.41 12.84
N VAL A 116 -4.90 -7.96 12.16
CA VAL A 116 -4.81 -6.62 11.56
C VAL A 116 -5.84 -6.48 10.43
N LEU A 117 -5.96 -7.49 9.55
CA LEU A 117 -6.95 -7.52 8.48
C LEU A 117 -8.38 -7.47 9.01
N ASN A 118 -8.71 -8.29 10.01
CA ASN A 118 -10.03 -8.32 10.62
C ASN A 118 -10.38 -6.98 11.29
N THR A 119 -9.42 -6.35 11.93
CA THR A 119 -9.62 -5.02 12.51
C THR A 119 -9.84 -3.97 11.42
N ALA A 120 -9.09 -4.00 10.32
CA ALA A 120 -9.28 -3.10 9.20
C ALA A 120 -10.69 -3.24 8.59
N ALA A 121 -11.17 -4.49 8.42
CA ALA A 121 -12.52 -4.74 7.97
C ALA A 121 -13.59 -4.18 8.94
N THR A 122 -13.39 -4.35 10.25
CA THR A 122 -14.28 -3.79 11.28
C THR A 122 -14.30 -2.25 11.26
N CYS A 123 -13.14 -1.62 11.01
CA CYS A 123 -13.02 -0.17 10.87
C CYS A 123 -13.50 0.36 9.51
N GLY A 124 -13.87 -0.52 8.57
CA GLY A 124 -14.28 -0.12 7.21
C GLY A 124 -13.16 0.44 6.36
N ILE A 125 -11.89 0.10 6.64
CA ILE A 125 -10.74 0.57 5.87
C ILE A 125 -10.29 -0.52 4.89
N PRO A 126 -10.21 -0.27 3.57
CA PRO A 126 -9.52 -1.13 2.62
C PRO A 126 -8.08 -1.40 3.07
N PHE A 127 -7.64 -2.66 2.95
CA PHE A 127 -6.34 -3.04 3.48
C PHE A 127 -5.52 -3.86 2.48
N PHE A 128 -4.24 -3.55 2.35
CA PHE A 128 -3.30 -4.17 1.43
C PHE A 128 -2.16 -4.84 2.21
N PRO A 129 -2.30 -6.14 2.54
CA PRO A 129 -1.29 -6.86 3.31
C PRO A 129 -0.03 -7.13 2.46
N GLY A 130 1.13 -7.14 3.13
CA GLY A 130 2.41 -7.49 2.52
C GLY A 130 2.54 -8.99 2.32
N VAL A 131 3.14 -9.39 1.19
CA VAL A 131 3.49 -10.76 0.84
C VAL A 131 4.82 -10.81 0.10
N MET A 132 5.52 -11.95 0.19
CA MET A 132 6.75 -12.21 -0.55
C MET A 132 6.80 -13.65 -1.10
N THR A 133 6.01 -14.56 -0.54
CA THR A 133 6.07 -16.01 -0.84
C THR A 133 4.74 -16.54 -1.39
N PRO A 134 4.75 -17.67 -2.16
CA PRO A 134 3.52 -18.31 -2.62
C PRO A 134 2.56 -18.71 -1.50
N THR A 135 3.09 -19.09 -0.33
CA THR A 135 2.26 -19.45 0.85
C THR A 135 1.49 -18.23 1.34
N GLU A 136 2.14 -17.07 1.47
CA GLU A 136 1.49 -15.83 1.90
C GLU A 136 0.43 -15.37 0.89
N VAL A 137 0.71 -15.49 -0.42
CA VAL A 137 -0.28 -15.20 -1.47
C VAL A 137 -1.50 -16.12 -1.35
N SER A 138 -1.30 -17.43 -1.14
CA SER A 138 -2.39 -18.38 -0.96
C SER A 138 -3.24 -18.06 0.28
N LEU A 139 -2.60 -17.70 1.40
CA LEU A 139 -3.29 -17.27 2.63
C LEU A 139 -4.07 -15.96 2.39
N ALA A 140 -3.49 -14.99 1.71
CA ALA A 140 -4.15 -13.73 1.39
C ALA A 140 -5.40 -13.95 0.51
N LEU A 141 -5.33 -14.83 -0.50
CA LEU A 141 -6.48 -15.21 -1.33
C LEU A 141 -7.58 -15.88 -0.52
N ASN A 142 -7.24 -16.78 0.43
CA ASN A 142 -8.21 -17.39 1.33
C ASN A 142 -8.93 -16.35 2.19
N LEU A 143 -8.21 -15.28 2.58
CA LEU A 143 -8.72 -14.13 3.31
C LEU A 143 -9.38 -13.08 2.38
N LYS A 144 -9.62 -13.42 1.10
CA LYS A 144 -10.28 -12.56 0.11
C LYS A 144 -9.55 -11.25 -0.19
N CYS A 145 -8.24 -11.20 -0.01
CA CYS A 145 -7.43 -10.06 -0.42
C CYS A 145 -7.10 -10.18 -1.90
N ASN A 146 -7.55 -9.21 -2.71
CA ASN A 146 -7.37 -9.20 -4.17
C ASN A 146 -6.26 -8.24 -4.63
N CYS A 147 -5.74 -7.41 -3.73
CA CYS A 147 -4.61 -6.52 -3.99
C CYS A 147 -3.61 -6.63 -2.84
N LEU A 148 -2.35 -6.94 -3.15
CA LEU A 148 -1.32 -7.27 -2.18
C LEU A 148 -0.10 -6.36 -2.36
N LYS A 149 0.49 -5.94 -1.24
CA LYS A 149 1.80 -5.29 -1.26
C LYS A 149 2.89 -6.36 -1.47
N PHE A 150 3.66 -6.28 -2.55
CA PHE A 150 4.87 -7.09 -2.72
C PHE A 150 6.04 -6.38 -2.05
N PHE A 151 6.53 -6.91 -0.92
CA PHE A 151 7.52 -6.25 -0.08
C PHE A 151 8.49 -7.24 0.59
N PRO A 152 9.78 -6.89 0.69
CA PRO A 152 10.49 -5.74 0.09
C PRO A 152 10.88 -6.01 -1.38
N ALA A 153 10.34 -5.25 -2.34
CA ALA A 153 10.35 -5.60 -3.77
C ALA A 153 11.74 -5.82 -4.37
N GLU A 154 12.64 -4.85 -4.30
CA GLU A 154 13.99 -4.97 -4.90
C GLU A 154 14.84 -6.02 -4.18
N ALA A 155 14.81 -6.03 -2.84
CA ALA A 155 15.58 -7.01 -2.05
C ALA A 155 15.09 -8.46 -2.23
N ALA A 156 13.80 -8.64 -2.57
CA ALA A 156 13.22 -9.94 -2.84
C ALA A 156 13.52 -10.48 -4.26
N GLY A 157 14.18 -9.71 -5.11
CA GLY A 157 14.54 -10.11 -6.49
C GLY A 157 13.81 -9.33 -7.58
N GLY A 158 13.16 -8.23 -7.23
CA GLY A 158 12.61 -7.25 -8.16
C GLY A 158 11.49 -7.79 -9.04
N VAL A 159 11.39 -7.23 -10.25
CA VAL A 159 10.38 -7.61 -11.25
C VAL A 159 10.46 -9.08 -11.63
N THR A 160 11.65 -9.69 -11.63
CA THR A 160 11.83 -11.10 -11.95
C THR A 160 11.13 -12.00 -10.93
N MET A 161 11.34 -11.74 -9.64
CA MET A 161 10.67 -12.48 -8.56
C MET A 161 9.15 -12.24 -8.57
N LEU A 162 8.71 -10.99 -8.78
CA LEU A 162 7.30 -10.66 -8.87
C LEU A 162 6.61 -11.45 -10.01
N LYS A 163 7.20 -11.50 -11.21
CA LYS A 163 6.67 -12.28 -12.34
C LYS A 163 6.61 -13.77 -12.04
N ALA A 164 7.64 -14.32 -11.40
CA ALA A 164 7.65 -15.73 -10.98
C ALA A 164 6.55 -16.02 -9.95
N LEU A 165 6.33 -15.10 -8.99
CA LEU A 165 5.27 -15.22 -8.00
C LEU A 165 3.87 -15.12 -8.64
N ILE A 166 3.68 -14.25 -9.63
CA ILE A 166 2.41 -14.09 -10.37
C ILE A 166 2.07 -15.35 -11.17
N GLY A 167 3.05 -16.07 -11.71
CA GLY A 167 2.85 -17.20 -12.61
C GLY A 167 1.74 -18.16 -12.18
N PRO A 168 1.75 -18.74 -10.98
CA PRO A 168 0.71 -19.66 -10.52
C PRO A 168 -0.62 -18.97 -10.14
N PHE A 169 -0.65 -17.65 -9.91
CA PHE A 169 -1.82 -16.94 -9.38
C PHE A 169 -2.47 -15.96 -10.39
N GLY A 170 -1.87 -15.73 -11.55
CA GLY A 170 -2.33 -14.72 -12.51
C GLY A 170 -3.78 -14.89 -12.98
N HIS A 171 -4.31 -16.11 -12.98
CA HIS A 171 -5.68 -16.43 -13.35
C HIS A 171 -6.73 -16.01 -12.30
N THR A 172 -6.31 -15.64 -11.08
CA THR A 172 -7.21 -15.27 -9.97
C THR A 172 -7.67 -13.81 -10.02
N GLY A 173 -7.11 -12.99 -10.92
CA GLY A 173 -7.35 -11.54 -10.96
C GLY A 173 -6.60 -10.75 -9.89
N LEU A 174 -5.66 -11.41 -9.17
CA LEU A 174 -4.85 -10.78 -8.13
C LEU A 174 -3.98 -9.66 -8.68
N GLN A 175 -3.93 -8.55 -7.95
CA GLN A 175 -3.08 -7.40 -8.24
C GLN A 175 -2.02 -7.18 -7.16
N PHE A 176 -0.96 -6.46 -7.54
CA PHE A 176 0.16 -6.18 -6.65
C PHE A 176 0.49 -4.68 -6.62
N VAL A 177 0.96 -4.24 -5.44
CA VAL A 177 1.60 -2.94 -5.22
C VAL A 177 3.03 -3.19 -4.74
N PRO A 178 3.99 -3.41 -5.66
CA PRO A 178 5.39 -3.58 -5.28
C PRO A 178 5.91 -2.33 -4.59
N THR A 179 6.65 -2.56 -3.48
CA THR A 179 7.17 -1.49 -2.61
C THR A 179 8.50 -1.92 -2.02
N GLY A 180 9.43 -0.98 -1.87
CA GLY A 180 10.73 -1.20 -1.22
C GLY A 180 11.91 -1.30 -2.19
N GLY A 181 12.79 -0.29 -2.12
CA GLY A 181 13.97 -0.16 -2.96
C GLY A 181 13.72 0.34 -4.39
N ILE A 182 12.47 0.53 -4.79
CA ILE A 182 12.11 1.03 -6.12
C ILE A 182 12.51 2.50 -6.25
N THR A 183 13.01 2.87 -7.42
CA THR A 183 13.45 4.22 -7.77
C THR A 183 12.79 4.68 -9.07
N ALA A 184 13.01 5.93 -9.47
CA ALA A 184 12.55 6.44 -10.76
C ALA A 184 13.07 5.58 -11.94
N ALA A 185 14.29 5.04 -11.84
CA ALA A 185 14.90 4.21 -12.88
C ALA A 185 14.22 2.84 -13.04
N THR A 186 13.68 2.26 -11.95
CA THR A 186 13.05 0.93 -11.96
C THR A 186 11.52 0.97 -12.04
N LEU A 187 10.91 2.13 -11.79
CA LEU A 187 9.47 2.35 -11.75
C LEU A 187 8.73 1.76 -12.97
N VAL A 188 9.17 2.11 -14.16
CA VAL A 188 8.50 1.73 -15.42
C VAL A 188 8.53 0.22 -15.63
N ASN A 189 9.60 -0.47 -15.20
CA ASN A 189 9.72 -1.93 -15.30
C ASN A 189 8.64 -2.66 -14.49
N TYR A 190 8.28 -2.13 -13.31
CA TYR A 190 7.17 -2.66 -12.51
C TYR A 190 5.83 -2.35 -13.15
N LEU A 191 5.63 -1.13 -13.63
CA LEU A 191 4.38 -0.70 -14.25
C LEU A 191 4.07 -1.40 -15.57
N ALA A 192 5.07 -1.99 -16.23
CA ALA A 192 4.91 -2.83 -17.41
C ALA A 192 4.34 -4.25 -17.10
N VAL A 193 4.24 -4.63 -15.82
CA VAL A 193 3.62 -5.90 -15.41
C VAL A 193 2.10 -5.70 -15.28
N PRO A 194 1.26 -6.43 -16.03
CA PRO A 194 -0.19 -6.19 -16.05
C PRO A 194 -0.87 -6.30 -14.67
N GLN A 195 -0.37 -7.16 -13.79
CA GLN A 195 -0.90 -7.35 -12.45
C GLN A 195 -0.43 -6.30 -11.44
N VAL A 196 0.39 -5.33 -11.85
CA VAL A 196 0.81 -4.22 -10.99
C VAL A 196 -0.22 -3.09 -11.07
N ALA A 197 -0.97 -2.90 -10.00
CA ALA A 197 -1.96 -1.84 -9.87
C ALA A 197 -1.29 -0.46 -9.71
N ALA A 198 -0.31 -0.38 -8.82
CA ALA A 198 0.49 0.82 -8.54
C ALA A 198 1.86 0.42 -7.97
N VAL A 199 2.75 1.38 -7.84
CA VAL A 199 4.07 1.21 -7.20
C VAL A 199 4.14 2.07 -5.95
N GLY A 200 4.59 1.50 -4.83
CA GLY A 200 4.92 2.24 -3.62
C GLY A 200 6.38 2.70 -3.63
N GLY A 201 6.61 4.00 -3.57
CA GLY A 201 7.95 4.58 -3.64
C GLY A 201 8.22 5.62 -2.56
N SER A 202 9.43 5.66 -2.04
CA SER A 202 9.85 6.65 -1.03
C SER A 202 10.92 7.62 -1.52
N TRP A 203 11.48 7.42 -2.72
CA TRP A 203 12.59 8.24 -3.24
C TRP A 203 12.24 9.70 -3.45
N MET A 204 10.96 10.05 -3.71
CA MET A 204 10.52 11.43 -3.89
C MET A 204 10.37 12.18 -2.56
N ALA A 205 10.18 11.45 -1.45
CA ALA A 205 9.98 11.99 -0.11
C ALA A 205 10.89 11.27 0.92
N GLU A 206 12.17 11.14 0.59
CA GLU A 206 13.14 10.58 1.53
C GLU A 206 13.10 11.33 2.87
N ARG A 207 13.22 10.59 3.98
CA ARG A 207 13.17 11.15 5.34
C ARG A 207 14.08 12.36 5.53
N LYS A 208 15.25 12.34 4.87
CA LYS A 208 16.21 13.46 4.89
C LYS A 208 15.61 14.71 4.23
N LEU A 209 14.98 14.58 3.05
CA LEU A 209 14.38 15.71 2.34
C LEU A 209 13.23 16.35 3.13
N VAL A 210 12.42 15.51 3.80
CA VAL A 210 11.35 15.98 4.68
C VAL A 210 11.93 16.72 5.88
N ALA A 211 12.94 16.17 6.55
CA ALA A 211 13.59 16.79 7.70
C ALA A 211 14.28 18.12 7.36
N GLU A 212 14.85 18.23 6.15
CA GLU A 212 15.47 19.46 5.60
C GLU A 212 14.43 20.43 5.01
N LYS A 213 13.13 20.07 4.99
CA LYS A 213 12.04 20.86 4.39
C LYS A 213 12.32 21.22 2.92
N SER A 214 12.93 20.29 2.18
CA SER A 214 13.30 20.47 0.77
C SER A 214 12.09 20.29 -0.16
N TRP A 215 11.04 21.08 0.04
CA TRP A 215 9.73 20.92 -0.61
C TRP A 215 9.82 21.04 -2.13
N ASP A 216 10.57 22.02 -2.66
CA ASP A 216 10.78 22.20 -4.10
C ASP A 216 11.44 20.98 -4.75
N LYS A 217 12.39 20.34 -4.03
CA LYS A 217 13.03 19.12 -4.51
C LYS A 217 12.08 17.94 -4.53
N ILE A 218 11.24 17.81 -3.49
CA ILE A 218 10.17 16.79 -3.42
C ILE A 218 9.20 16.98 -4.59
N THR A 219 8.76 18.21 -4.84
CA THR A 219 7.91 18.55 -5.99
C THR A 219 8.55 18.14 -7.32
N ALA A 220 9.83 18.48 -7.53
CA ALA A 220 10.54 18.16 -8.77
C ALA A 220 10.68 16.64 -8.98
N LEU A 221 11.07 15.88 -7.94
CA LEU A 221 11.18 14.41 -7.99
C LEU A 221 9.82 13.75 -8.25
N THR A 222 8.75 14.27 -7.64
CA THR A 222 7.39 13.80 -7.86
C THR A 222 6.95 14.06 -9.29
N ALA A 223 7.16 15.26 -9.81
CA ALA A 223 6.82 15.60 -11.19
C ALA A 223 7.59 14.75 -12.22
N GLU A 224 8.85 14.41 -11.94
CA GLU A 224 9.63 13.48 -12.77
C GLU A 224 8.99 12.10 -12.77
N ALA A 225 8.63 11.55 -11.60
CA ALA A 225 7.97 10.26 -11.50
C ALA A 225 6.64 10.23 -12.26
N MET A 226 5.82 11.27 -12.14
CA MET A 226 4.53 11.37 -12.84
C MET A 226 4.71 11.46 -14.37
N LYS A 227 5.76 12.12 -14.87
CA LYS A 227 6.10 12.13 -16.30
C LYS A 227 6.46 10.73 -16.81
N LEU A 228 7.26 9.96 -16.05
CA LEU A 228 7.61 8.58 -16.40
C LEU A 228 6.36 7.69 -16.51
N ILE A 229 5.42 7.84 -15.59
CA ILE A 229 4.15 7.10 -15.61
C ILE A 229 3.33 7.47 -16.84
N ALA A 230 3.19 8.77 -17.14
CA ALA A 230 2.42 9.23 -18.30
C ALA A 230 3.01 8.73 -19.62
N VAL A 231 4.32 8.59 -19.73
CA VAL A 231 4.99 7.99 -20.91
C VAL A 231 4.70 6.50 -20.99
N ALA A 232 4.81 5.77 -19.87
CA ALA A 232 4.56 4.33 -19.82
C ALA A 232 3.09 3.98 -20.17
N GLN A 233 2.11 4.79 -19.75
CA GLN A 233 0.69 4.60 -20.07
C GLN A 233 0.35 4.79 -21.54
N LYS A 234 1.13 5.55 -22.31
CA LYS A 234 0.92 5.76 -23.75
C LYS A 234 1.48 4.63 -24.62
N GLN A 235 2.30 3.76 -24.04
CA GLN A 235 2.97 2.66 -24.74
C GLN A 235 2.26 1.30 -24.54
N ASN A 236 1.30 1.23 -23.65
CA ASN A 236 0.43 0.09 -23.38
C ASN A 236 -0.99 0.35 -23.91
#